data_67b4eac1db49ca2521eb6eacfa478390
#
_entry.id   67b4eac1db49ca2521eb6eacfa478390
#
_cell.length_a   1.000
_cell.length_b   1.000
_cell.length_c   1.000
_cell.angle_alpha   90.00
_cell.angle_beta   90.00
_cell.angle_gamma   90.00
#
_symmetry.space_group_name_H-M   'P 1'
#
loop_
_entity.id
_entity.type
_entity.pdbx_description
1 polymer ?
#
loop_
_entity_poly.entity_id
_entity_poly.type
_entity_poly.pdbx_seq_one_letter_code
_entity_poly.pdbx_strand_id
1 'polypeptide(L)'
;MKEIITERLILRGFKETDYDDLYEYLSQLRDDEFEGYPGITYENGREHLKYRVGSDEFYAIELKETGKVIGNIYYGKRDFEAREVGYIVNKNYQRRGYASEALRAVIDNAFHGGLHRIFAECDPRNTCSWKLLEKVGLEREANFKQNVFFKRDENGNPIWKDTKVYAKLNS
;
A
#
# COMPACT_ATOMS: atom_id res chain seq x y z
N MET A 1 -1.19 -16.78 3.28
CA MET A 1 -0.40 -16.06 2.23
C MET A 1 0.99 -16.64 2.19
N LYS A 2 1.53 -16.94 1.00
CA LYS A 2 2.90 -17.46 0.84
C LYS A 2 3.89 -16.32 0.99
N GLU A 3 5.01 -16.58 1.71
CA GLU A 3 6.09 -15.60 1.84
C GLU A 3 6.81 -15.36 0.50
N ILE A 4 7.22 -14.12 0.26
CA ILE A 4 8.04 -13.72 -0.87
C ILE A 4 9.34 -13.15 -0.31
N ILE A 5 10.46 -13.75 -0.70
CA ILE A 5 11.79 -13.36 -0.21
C ILE A 5 12.51 -12.59 -1.32
N THR A 6 12.97 -11.39 -1.00
CA THR A 6 13.74 -10.53 -1.90
C THR A 6 15.20 -10.44 -1.42
N GLU A 7 15.99 -9.53 -1.96
CA GLU A 7 17.36 -9.30 -1.49
C GLU A 7 17.39 -8.84 -0.02
N ARG A 8 16.56 -7.83 0.35
CA ARG A 8 16.60 -7.18 1.66
C ARG A 8 15.36 -7.43 2.51
N LEU A 9 14.28 -7.97 1.92
CA LEU A 9 12.96 -8.03 2.55
C LEU A 9 12.41 -9.45 2.62
N ILE A 10 11.52 -9.65 3.61
CA ILE A 10 10.58 -10.76 3.67
C ILE A 10 9.17 -10.15 3.62
N LEU A 11 8.41 -10.48 2.57
CA LEU A 11 7.02 -10.09 2.43
C LEU A 11 6.15 -11.25 2.90
N ARG A 12 5.42 -11.07 3.97
CA ARG A 12 4.69 -12.13 4.66
C ARG A 12 3.34 -11.65 5.22
N GLY A 13 2.51 -12.57 5.65
CA GLY A 13 1.32 -12.24 6.43
C GLY A 13 1.69 -11.56 7.76
N PHE A 14 0.78 -10.72 8.27
CA PHE A 14 0.94 -10.09 9.58
C PHE A 14 0.82 -11.10 10.72
N LYS A 15 1.54 -10.83 11.82
CA LYS A 15 1.52 -11.57 13.10
C LYS A 15 1.05 -10.64 14.21
N GLU A 16 0.51 -11.21 15.28
CA GLU A 16 0.11 -10.43 16.47
C GLU A 16 1.27 -9.62 17.08
N THR A 17 2.50 -10.11 16.90
CA THR A 17 3.73 -9.45 17.36
C THR A 17 4.13 -8.22 16.57
N ASP A 18 3.51 -7.95 15.41
CA ASP A 18 3.86 -6.81 14.54
C ASP A 18 3.22 -5.49 14.99
N TYR A 19 2.52 -5.47 16.13
CA TYR A 19 1.68 -4.36 16.53
C TYR A 19 2.42 -3.03 16.67
N ASP A 20 3.52 -3.03 17.38
CA ASP A 20 4.26 -1.79 17.65
C ASP A 20 4.83 -1.19 16.37
N ASP A 21 5.35 -2.03 15.47
CA ASP A 21 5.83 -1.61 14.16
C ASP A 21 4.68 -1.08 13.28
N LEU A 22 3.53 -1.77 13.26
CA LEU A 22 2.34 -1.32 12.53
C LEU A 22 1.86 0.04 13.04
N TYR A 23 1.74 0.20 14.35
CA TYR A 23 1.31 1.44 14.97
C TYR A 23 2.29 2.59 14.65
N GLU A 24 3.60 2.33 14.68
CA GLU A 24 4.62 3.33 14.37
C GLU A 24 4.39 3.94 12.99
N TYR A 25 4.23 3.14 11.93
CA TYR A 25 4.09 3.71 10.60
C TYR A 25 2.66 4.19 10.26
N LEU A 26 1.61 3.58 10.79
CA LEU A 26 0.25 4.05 10.56
C LEU A 26 -0.03 5.37 11.29
N SER A 27 0.54 5.59 12.48
CA SER A 27 0.39 6.86 13.20
C SER A 27 1.00 8.05 12.45
N GLN A 28 1.97 7.81 11.58
CA GLN A 28 2.59 8.83 10.73
C GLN A 28 1.67 9.35 9.62
N LEU A 29 0.54 8.66 9.33
CA LEU A 29 -0.42 9.04 8.28
C LEU A 29 -1.48 10.04 8.76
N ARG A 30 -1.55 10.36 10.05
CA ARG A 30 -2.57 11.26 10.62
C ARG A 30 -2.68 12.59 9.87
N ASP A 31 -1.54 13.16 9.52
CA ASP A 31 -1.43 14.47 8.88
C ASP A 31 -1.04 14.35 7.40
N ASP A 32 -1.11 13.15 6.84
CA ASP A 32 -0.81 12.96 5.43
C ASP A 32 -1.94 13.54 4.57
N GLU A 33 -1.57 14.35 3.58
CA GLU A 33 -2.56 15.01 2.72
C GLU A 33 -3.09 14.11 1.60
N PHE A 34 -2.40 13.02 1.29
CA PHE A 34 -2.73 12.12 0.19
C PHE A 34 -3.49 10.88 0.65
N GLU A 35 -3.25 10.46 1.88
CA GLU A 35 -3.86 9.28 2.45
C GLU A 35 -5.19 9.61 3.14
N GLY A 36 -6.23 8.83 2.83
CA GLY A 36 -7.53 8.91 3.50
C GLY A 36 -7.57 8.19 4.85
N TYR A 37 -6.41 7.88 5.42
CA TYR A 37 -6.33 7.10 6.66
C TYR A 37 -6.84 7.92 7.85
N PRO A 38 -7.79 7.41 8.64
CA PRO A 38 -8.19 8.06 9.88
C PRO A 38 -7.01 8.05 10.85
N GLY A 39 -6.92 9.08 11.69
CA GLY A 39 -5.92 9.10 12.76
C GLY A 39 -6.08 7.88 13.66
N ILE A 40 -5.02 7.10 13.85
CA ILE A 40 -5.03 5.95 14.76
C ILE A 40 -4.47 6.33 16.11
N THR A 41 -5.06 5.76 17.17
CA THR A 41 -4.52 5.74 18.54
C THR A 41 -3.91 4.39 18.83
N TYR A 42 -3.15 4.29 19.93
CA TYR A 42 -2.56 3.01 20.32
C TYR A 42 -3.64 1.95 20.63
N GLU A 43 -4.80 2.36 21.15
CA GLU A 43 -5.90 1.44 21.46
C GLU A 43 -6.60 0.95 20.18
N ASN A 44 -7.04 1.86 19.31
CA ASN A 44 -7.79 1.48 18.11
C ASN A 44 -6.89 0.86 17.02
N GLY A 45 -5.58 1.09 17.07
CA GLY A 45 -4.62 0.49 16.15
C GLY A 45 -4.61 -1.05 16.21
N ARG A 46 -5.02 -1.65 17.33
CA ARG A 46 -5.14 -3.11 17.46
C ARG A 46 -6.19 -3.72 16.54
N GLU A 47 -7.27 -3.00 16.24
CA GLU A 47 -8.27 -3.44 15.26
C GLU A 47 -7.69 -3.45 13.84
N HIS A 48 -6.82 -2.48 13.52
CA HIS A 48 -6.11 -2.46 12.25
C HIS A 48 -5.16 -3.65 12.09
N LEU A 49 -4.49 -4.08 13.17
CA LEU A 49 -3.69 -5.30 13.15
C LEU A 49 -4.56 -6.54 13.00
N LYS A 50 -5.61 -6.66 13.80
CA LYS A 50 -6.54 -7.81 13.75
C LYS A 50 -7.12 -8.02 12.36
N TYR A 51 -7.45 -6.94 11.65
CA TYR A 51 -7.92 -7.01 10.27
C TYR A 51 -6.85 -7.56 9.30
N ARG A 52 -5.57 -7.32 9.55
CA ARG A 52 -4.46 -7.78 8.70
C ARG A 52 -4.01 -9.19 9.02
N VAL A 53 -4.07 -9.58 10.31
CA VAL A 53 -3.69 -10.94 10.73
C VAL A 53 -4.66 -11.96 10.12
N GLY A 54 -4.11 -12.95 9.43
CA GLY A 54 -4.90 -13.97 8.72
C GLY A 54 -5.51 -13.50 7.39
N SER A 55 -5.40 -12.22 7.03
CA SER A 55 -5.80 -11.72 5.72
C SER A 55 -4.83 -12.14 4.62
N ASP A 56 -5.35 -12.43 3.44
CA ASP A 56 -4.56 -12.66 2.22
C ASP A 56 -4.45 -11.40 1.34
N GLU A 57 -4.84 -10.25 1.89
CA GLU A 57 -4.81 -8.95 1.21
C GLU A 57 -3.72 -8.00 1.71
N PHE A 58 -2.88 -8.43 2.67
CA PHE A 58 -1.82 -7.59 3.20
C PHE A 58 -0.51 -8.35 3.37
N TYR A 59 0.53 -7.86 2.73
CA TYR A 59 1.91 -8.27 3.02
C TYR A 59 2.55 -7.27 3.99
N ALA A 60 3.03 -7.73 5.14
CA ALA A 60 3.98 -6.98 5.95
C ALA A 60 5.32 -6.93 5.23
N ILE A 61 5.96 -5.78 5.24
CA ILE A 61 7.32 -5.58 4.69
C ILE A 61 8.31 -5.68 5.84
N GLU A 62 8.91 -6.85 6.03
CA GLU A 62 9.89 -7.10 7.07
C GLU A 62 11.31 -6.95 6.54
N LEU A 63 12.16 -6.22 7.26
CA LEU A 63 13.59 -6.13 6.98
C LEU A 63 14.29 -7.40 7.45
N LYS A 64 15.03 -8.08 6.58
CA LYS A 64 15.82 -9.27 6.93
C LYS A 64 16.87 -9.01 8.01
N GLU A 65 17.49 -7.84 7.94
CA GLU A 65 18.58 -7.46 8.84
C GLU A 65 18.13 -7.34 10.31
N THR A 66 16.92 -6.83 10.54
CA THR A 66 16.46 -6.49 11.91
C THR A 66 15.22 -7.23 12.35
N GLY A 67 14.49 -7.86 11.44
CA GLY A 67 13.16 -8.42 11.70
C GLY A 67 12.05 -7.37 11.88
N LYS A 68 12.37 -6.08 11.71
CA LYS A 68 11.40 -4.98 11.86
C LYS A 68 10.45 -4.92 10.68
N VAL A 69 9.15 -4.75 10.95
CA VAL A 69 8.15 -4.46 9.93
C VAL A 69 8.14 -2.96 9.65
N ILE A 70 8.54 -2.57 8.45
CA ILE A 70 8.70 -1.17 8.04
C ILE A 70 7.54 -0.63 7.21
N GLY A 71 6.51 -1.41 6.99
CA GLY A 71 5.35 -1.01 6.18
C GLY A 71 4.54 -2.19 5.71
N ASN A 72 3.65 -1.94 4.76
CA ASN A 72 2.86 -3.01 4.12
C ASN A 72 2.61 -2.75 2.64
N ILE A 73 2.35 -3.84 1.91
CA ILE A 73 1.68 -3.81 0.60
C ILE A 73 0.23 -4.25 0.83
N TYR A 74 -0.73 -3.44 0.42
CA TYR A 74 -2.10 -3.85 0.20
C TYR A 74 -2.18 -4.61 -1.13
N TYR A 75 -2.91 -5.71 -1.15
CA TYR A 75 -3.06 -6.61 -2.29
C TYR A 75 -4.51 -7.09 -2.39
N GLY A 76 -5.42 -6.13 -2.54
CA GLY A 76 -6.86 -6.33 -2.46
C GLY A 76 -7.44 -7.09 -3.64
N LYS A 77 -8.33 -8.04 -3.37
CA LYS A 77 -9.08 -8.76 -4.41
C LYS A 77 -10.03 -7.84 -5.15
N ARG A 78 -10.10 -8.02 -6.46
CA ARG A 78 -11.08 -7.37 -7.34
C ARG A 78 -11.64 -8.41 -8.32
N ASP A 79 -12.76 -8.07 -8.92
CA ASP A 79 -13.36 -8.91 -9.96
C ASP A 79 -12.45 -9.06 -11.19
N PHE A 80 -12.76 -10.03 -12.03
CA PHE A 80 -12.10 -10.25 -13.32
C PHE A 80 -10.59 -10.54 -13.21
N GLU A 81 -10.21 -11.38 -12.24
CA GLU A 81 -8.80 -11.78 -12.02
C GLU A 81 -7.85 -10.58 -11.87
N ALA A 82 -8.33 -9.55 -11.17
CA ALA A 82 -7.56 -8.35 -10.87
C ALA A 82 -7.24 -8.22 -9.37
N ARG A 83 -6.14 -7.53 -9.09
CA ARG A 83 -5.78 -7.07 -7.75
C ARG A 83 -5.48 -5.58 -7.75
N GLU A 84 -5.95 -4.91 -6.74
CA GLU A 84 -5.51 -3.55 -6.44
C GLU A 84 -4.31 -3.60 -5.50
N VAL A 85 -3.28 -2.81 -5.80
CA VAL A 85 -2.13 -2.67 -4.92
C VAL A 85 -2.03 -1.26 -4.37
N GLY A 86 -1.67 -1.19 -3.09
CA GLY A 86 -1.30 0.03 -2.39
C GLY A 86 -0.09 -0.25 -1.50
N TYR A 87 0.54 0.79 -0.98
CA TYR A 87 1.71 0.62 -0.12
C TYR A 87 1.84 1.76 0.86
N ILE A 88 2.28 1.42 2.05
CA ILE A 88 2.65 2.34 3.11
C ILE A 88 4.03 1.93 3.59
N VAL A 89 4.96 2.88 3.68
CA VAL A 89 6.30 2.65 4.23
C VAL A 89 6.58 3.69 5.31
N ASN A 90 7.04 3.23 6.45
CA ASN A 90 7.50 4.05 7.56
C ASN A 90 8.45 5.15 7.06
N LYS A 91 8.17 6.40 7.42
CA LYS A 91 8.91 7.60 6.97
C LYS A 91 10.43 7.48 7.18
N ASN A 92 10.84 6.81 8.26
CA ASN A 92 12.26 6.59 8.58
C ASN A 92 12.97 5.63 7.60
N TYR A 93 12.21 4.89 6.78
CA TYR A 93 12.71 3.90 5.83
C TYR A 93 12.43 4.24 4.37
N GLN A 94 11.78 5.38 4.11
CA GLN A 94 11.49 5.84 2.77
C GLN A 94 12.75 6.24 2.00
N ARG A 95 12.64 6.35 0.67
CA ARG A 95 13.72 6.76 -0.27
C ARG A 95 14.95 5.85 -0.29
N ARG A 96 14.84 4.64 0.24
CA ARG A 96 15.90 3.60 0.23
C ARG A 96 15.61 2.45 -0.76
N GLY A 97 14.53 2.57 -1.56
CA GLY A 97 14.15 1.58 -2.56
C GLY A 97 13.30 0.42 -2.04
N TYR A 98 12.98 0.35 -0.76
CA TYR A 98 12.21 -0.75 -0.17
C TYR A 98 10.81 -0.89 -0.78
N ALA A 99 10.08 0.21 -0.98
CA ALA A 99 8.76 0.17 -1.58
C ALA A 99 8.79 -0.41 -3.00
N SER A 100 9.75 0.00 -3.83
CA SER A 100 9.89 -0.51 -5.20
C SER A 100 10.33 -1.97 -5.25
N GLU A 101 11.20 -2.40 -4.32
CA GLU A 101 11.60 -3.81 -4.18
C GLU A 101 10.41 -4.69 -3.78
N ALA A 102 9.67 -4.28 -2.74
CA ALA A 102 8.50 -5.00 -2.25
C ALA A 102 7.39 -5.10 -3.33
N LEU A 103 7.03 -3.96 -3.91
CA LEU A 103 5.93 -3.92 -4.88
C LEU A 103 6.26 -4.72 -6.15
N ARG A 104 7.48 -4.64 -6.66
CA ARG A 104 7.93 -5.46 -7.80
C ARG A 104 7.83 -6.94 -7.49
N ALA A 105 8.30 -7.37 -6.33
CA ALA A 105 8.25 -8.77 -5.93
C ALA A 105 6.82 -9.31 -5.81
N VAL A 106 5.89 -8.50 -5.28
CA VAL A 106 4.46 -8.87 -5.23
C VAL A 106 3.86 -8.99 -6.63
N ILE A 107 4.15 -8.03 -7.52
CA ILE A 107 3.67 -8.05 -8.91
C ILE A 107 4.18 -9.28 -9.65
N ASP A 108 5.48 -9.53 -9.58
CA ASP A 108 6.11 -10.67 -10.26
C ASP A 108 5.55 -12.01 -9.74
N ASN A 109 5.42 -12.16 -8.42
CA ASN A 109 4.81 -13.35 -7.82
C ASN A 109 3.35 -13.53 -8.24
N ALA A 110 2.58 -12.46 -8.31
CA ALA A 110 1.18 -12.50 -8.73
C ALA A 110 1.03 -12.97 -10.19
N PHE A 111 1.83 -12.41 -11.08
CA PHE A 111 1.82 -12.77 -12.50
C PHE A 111 2.33 -14.18 -12.77
N HIS A 112 3.35 -14.65 -12.05
CA HIS A 112 3.76 -16.07 -12.07
C HIS A 112 2.65 -17.00 -11.59
N GLY A 113 1.79 -16.53 -10.67
CA GLY A 113 0.61 -17.24 -10.20
C GLY A 113 -0.58 -17.20 -11.16
N GLY A 114 -0.46 -16.56 -12.33
CA GLY A 114 -1.50 -16.50 -13.36
C GLY A 114 -2.49 -15.34 -13.19
N LEU A 115 -2.26 -14.39 -12.26
CA LEU A 115 -3.11 -13.21 -12.15
C LEU A 115 -3.08 -12.44 -13.47
N HIS A 116 -4.26 -11.98 -13.93
CA HIS A 116 -4.37 -11.25 -15.19
C HIS A 116 -3.95 -9.78 -15.10
N ARG A 117 -4.36 -9.08 -14.02
CA ARG A 117 -4.22 -7.63 -13.93
C ARG A 117 -3.85 -7.16 -12.52
N ILE A 118 -2.95 -6.18 -12.46
CA ILE A 118 -2.67 -5.39 -11.25
C ILE A 118 -2.90 -3.92 -11.58
N PHE A 119 -3.55 -3.19 -10.65
CA PHE A 119 -3.71 -1.75 -10.75
C PHE A 119 -3.54 -1.06 -9.39
N ALA A 120 -3.31 0.23 -9.43
CA ALA A 120 -3.20 1.09 -8.26
C ALA A 120 -3.83 2.44 -8.53
N GLU A 121 -4.37 3.05 -7.49
CA GLU A 121 -4.93 4.40 -7.52
C GLU A 121 -4.07 5.35 -6.68
N CYS A 122 -3.90 6.58 -7.12
CA CYS A 122 -3.17 7.59 -6.35
C CYS A 122 -3.65 9.01 -6.65
N ASP A 123 -3.45 9.90 -5.68
CA ASP A 123 -3.64 11.35 -5.88
C ASP A 123 -2.61 11.86 -6.91
N PRO A 124 -3.02 12.59 -7.98
CA PRO A 124 -2.10 13.12 -8.99
C PRO A 124 -0.99 13.99 -8.43
N ARG A 125 -1.20 14.64 -7.28
CA ARG A 125 -0.22 15.49 -6.61
C ARG A 125 0.83 14.69 -5.85
N ASN A 126 0.54 13.42 -5.50
CA ASN A 126 1.50 12.52 -4.88
C ASN A 126 2.51 12.00 -5.90
N THR A 127 3.47 12.85 -6.25
CA THR A 127 4.47 12.54 -7.29
C THR A 127 5.37 11.36 -6.91
N CYS A 128 5.61 11.15 -5.64
CA CYS A 128 6.40 10.00 -5.16
C CYS A 128 5.67 8.68 -5.44
N SER A 129 4.35 8.67 -5.25
CA SER A 129 3.53 7.47 -5.47
C SER A 129 3.48 7.08 -6.95
N TRP A 130 3.02 7.96 -7.84
CA TRP A 130 2.88 7.55 -9.23
C TRP A 130 4.23 7.31 -9.94
N LYS A 131 5.32 8.00 -9.57
CA LYS A 131 6.66 7.68 -10.07
C LYS A 131 7.13 6.29 -9.64
N LEU A 132 6.77 5.85 -8.44
CA LEU A 132 7.05 4.49 -7.99
C LEU A 132 6.28 3.47 -8.84
N LEU A 133 4.99 3.70 -9.11
CA LEU A 133 4.17 2.82 -9.94
C LEU A 133 4.76 2.68 -11.35
N GLU A 134 5.16 3.79 -11.99
CA GLU A 134 5.86 3.76 -13.27
C GLU A 134 7.20 3.01 -13.21
N LYS A 135 7.97 3.21 -12.14
CA LYS A 135 9.25 2.53 -11.94
C LYS A 135 9.12 1.00 -11.85
N VAL A 136 8.01 0.49 -11.34
CA VAL A 136 7.75 -0.96 -11.27
C VAL A 136 6.97 -1.49 -12.49
N GLY A 137 6.76 -0.64 -13.49
CA GLY A 137 6.24 -1.02 -14.81
C GLY A 137 4.73 -0.97 -14.93
N LEU A 138 4.02 -0.21 -14.08
CA LEU A 138 2.62 0.12 -14.32
C LEU A 138 2.54 1.34 -15.24
N GLU A 139 1.53 1.35 -16.11
CA GLU A 139 1.25 2.43 -17.05
C GLU A 139 -0.03 3.16 -16.63
N ARG A 140 -0.06 4.48 -16.84
CA ARG A 140 -1.25 5.28 -16.55
C ARG A 140 -2.37 4.98 -17.55
N GLU A 141 -3.53 4.56 -17.03
CA GLU A 141 -4.71 4.28 -17.83
C GLU A 141 -5.80 5.35 -17.72
N ALA A 142 -5.92 5.99 -16.57
CA ALA A 142 -6.99 6.96 -16.35
C ALA A 142 -6.58 8.12 -15.42
N ASN A 143 -7.35 9.20 -15.54
CA ASN A 143 -7.33 10.32 -14.62
C ASN A 143 -8.79 10.76 -14.37
N PHE A 144 -9.33 10.43 -13.21
CA PHE A 144 -10.69 10.81 -12.81
C PHE A 144 -10.66 12.17 -12.13
N LYS A 145 -11.57 13.04 -12.54
CA LYS A 145 -11.70 14.38 -11.97
C LYS A 145 -12.69 14.39 -10.82
N GLN A 146 -12.25 14.93 -9.66
CA GLN A 146 -13.11 15.16 -8.49
C GLN A 146 -14.00 13.95 -8.13
N ASN A 147 -13.42 12.76 -8.13
CA ASN A 147 -14.16 11.50 -7.96
C ASN A 147 -14.16 10.96 -6.54
N VAL A 148 -13.30 11.49 -5.66
CA VAL A 148 -13.20 11.05 -4.26
C VAL A 148 -13.00 12.24 -3.33
N PHE A 149 -13.35 12.07 -2.05
CA PHE A 149 -12.95 12.97 -0.98
C PHE A 149 -12.67 12.16 0.30
N PHE A 150 -11.70 12.58 1.09
CA PHE A 150 -11.37 11.97 2.38
C PHE A 150 -11.62 12.92 3.55
N LYS A 151 -11.65 14.22 3.27
CA LYS A 151 -11.83 15.27 4.29
C LYS A 151 -12.94 16.22 3.85
N ARG A 152 -13.50 16.92 4.85
CA ARG A 152 -14.44 18.02 4.64
C ARG A 152 -13.80 19.32 5.15
N ASP A 153 -14.21 20.44 4.59
CA ASP A 153 -13.81 21.78 5.04
C ASP A 153 -14.51 22.17 6.35
N GLU A 154 -14.21 23.37 6.86
CA GLU A 154 -14.80 23.94 8.07
C GLU A 154 -16.33 24.12 7.98
N ASN A 155 -16.89 24.21 6.78
CA ASN A 155 -18.31 24.33 6.50
C ASN A 155 -19.00 22.96 6.24
N GLY A 156 -18.25 21.85 6.34
CA GLY A 156 -18.76 20.52 6.12
C GLY A 156 -18.81 20.08 4.65
N ASN A 157 -18.29 20.88 3.71
CA ASN A 157 -18.27 20.53 2.29
C ASN A 157 -17.13 19.55 1.98
N PRO A 158 -17.34 18.58 1.07
CA PRO A 158 -16.29 17.65 0.67
C PRO A 158 -15.15 18.39 -0.04
N ILE A 159 -13.91 18.06 0.34
CA ILE A 159 -12.71 18.52 -0.36
C ILE A 159 -12.40 17.50 -1.46
N TRP A 160 -12.91 17.73 -2.66
CA TRP A 160 -12.79 16.83 -3.79
C TRP A 160 -11.36 16.68 -4.28
N LYS A 161 -11.02 15.45 -4.65
CA LYS A 161 -9.71 15.08 -5.20
C LYS A 161 -9.86 14.31 -6.51
N ASP A 162 -8.86 14.45 -7.36
CA ASP A 162 -8.69 13.65 -8.56
C ASP A 162 -8.01 12.32 -8.22
N THR A 163 -8.19 11.33 -9.08
CA THR A 163 -7.50 10.04 -8.97
C THR A 163 -6.84 9.67 -10.28
N LYS A 164 -5.55 9.34 -10.25
CA LYS A 164 -4.86 8.63 -11.33
C LYS A 164 -4.94 7.12 -11.11
N VAL A 165 -5.20 6.38 -12.18
CA VAL A 165 -5.16 4.92 -12.19
C VAL A 165 -3.97 4.46 -13.03
N TYR A 166 -3.18 3.57 -12.45
CA TYR A 166 -2.05 2.90 -13.08
C TYR A 166 -2.30 1.41 -13.10
N ALA A 167 -1.96 0.73 -14.18
CA ALA A 167 -2.15 -0.71 -14.29
C ALA A 167 -1.05 -1.41 -15.06
N LYS A 168 -0.99 -2.73 -14.88
CA LYS A 168 -0.12 -3.64 -15.62
C LYS A 168 -0.88 -4.95 -15.89
N LEU A 169 -0.77 -5.44 -17.10
CA LEU A 169 -1.33 -6.73 -17.51
C LEU A 169 -0.25 -7.80 -17.49
N ASN A 170 -0.66 -9.02 -17.21
CA ASN A 170 0.17 -10.19 -17.38
C ASN A 170 0.17 -10.55 -18.88
N SER A 171 1.29 -10.36 -19.51
CA SER A 171 1.47 -10.63 -20.95
C SER A 171 2.03 -12.04 -21.17
#